data_17a80150800ae153dfcc2e60f66bb074
#
_entry.id   17a80150800ae153dfcc2e60f66bb074
#
_cell.length_a   1.000
_cell.length_b   1.000
_cell.length_c   1.000
_cell.angle_alpha   90.00
_cell.angle_beta   90.00
_cell.angle_gamma   90.00
#
_symmetry.space_group_name_H-M   'P 1'
#
loop_
_entity.id
_entity.type
_entity.pdbx_description
1 polymer ?
#
loop_
_entity_poly.entity_id
_entity_poly.type
_entity_poly.pdbx_seq_one_letter_code
_entity_poly.pdbx_strand_id
1 'polypeptide(L)'
;DLFNGLIAAVPFVDVVTTMLDETIPLTTGEFQEWGNPKDKEYYEYMLSYSPYDNVEAKDYPNLLITSGLHDSQVQYWEPTKWVAKLRELKTSISPHQYGSRTWRSFGPIQFP
;
A
#
# COMPACT_ATOMS: atom_id res chain seq x y z
N ASP A 1 -15.34 16.30 0.22
CA ASP A 1 -14.01 15.91 -0.26
C ASP A 1 -12.99 16.94 0.17
N LEU A 2 -11.98 16.51 0.93
CA LEU A 2 -10.95 17.42 1.45
C LEU A 2 -9.78 17.61 0.44
N PHE A 3 -9.56 16.63 -0.45
CA PHE A 3 -8.40 16.62 -1.34
C PHE A 3 -8.80 16.23 -2.76
N ASN A 4 -8.28 16.95 -3.74
CA ASN A 4 -8.44 16.64 -5.17
C ASN A 4 -7.39 15.61 -5.68
N GLY A 5 -6.32 15.45 -4.95
CA GLY A 5 -5.25 14.50 -5.27
C GLY A 5 -4.34 14.23 -4.08
N LEU A 6 -3.76 13.05 -4.05
CA LEU A 6 -2.89 12.57 -3.00
C LEU A 6 -1.61 11.98 -3.61
N ILE A 7 -0.52 12.16 -2.93
CA ILE A 7 0.77 11.50 -3.25
C ILE A 7 1.08 10.54 -2.11
N ALA A 8 1.22 9.26 -2.43
CA ALA A 8 1.64 8.22 -1.50
C ALA A 8 3.01 7.68 -1.92
N ALA A 9 4.04 8.06 -1.17
CA ALA A 9 5.40 7.63 -1.40
C ALA A 9 5.70 6.39 -0.54
N VAL A 10 6.04 5.29 -1.19
CA VAL A 10 6.35 4.01 -0.53
C VAL A 10 5.29 3.61 0.52
N PRO A 11 4.00 3.56 0.14
CA PRO A 11 2.95 3.36 1.13
C PRO A 11 2.88 1.89 1.59
N PHE A 12 2.82 1.70 2.90
CA PHE A 12 2.53 0.42 3.55
C PHE A 12 1.01 0.17 3.51
N VAL A 13 0.55 -0.61 2.53
CA VAL A 13 -0.88 -0.73 2.21
C VAL A 13 -1.45 -2.14 2.27
N ASP A 14 -0.62 -3.17 2.26
CA ASP A 14 -1.03 -4.57 2.40
C ASP A 14 -0.56 -5.10 3.76
N VAL A 15 -1.16 -4.57 4.81
CA VAL A 15 -0.72 -4.78 6.20
C VAL A 15 -0.76 -6.25 6.58
N VAL A 16 -1.86 -6.93 6.29
CA VAL A 16 -2.06 -8.32 6.72
C VAL A 16 -1.09 -9.27 6.04
N THR A 17 -0.95 -9.18 4.70
CA THR A 17 -0.06 -10.09 3.97
C THR A 17 1.41 -9.86 4.36
N THR A 18 1.83 -8.60 4.49
CA THR A 18 3.19 -8.26 4.87
C THR A 18 3.53 -8.70 6.29
N MET A 19 2.62 -8.49 7.25
CA MET A 19 2.83 -8.90 8.63
C MET A 19 2.74 -10.41 8.83
N LEU A 20 2.15 -11.18 7.89
CA LEU A 20 2.18 -12.65 7.88
C LEU A 20 3.48 -13.22 7.28
N ASP A 21 4.21 -12.44 6.51
CA ASP A 21 5.43 -12.88 5.85
C ASP A 21 6.68 -12.63 6.72
N GLU A 22 7.04 -13.64 7.51
CA GLU A 22 8.22 -13.59 8.39
C GLU A 22 9.56 -13.59 7.62
N THR A 23 9.55 -13.76 6.30
CA THR A 23 10.77 -13.68 5.49
C THR A 23 11.19 -12.25 5.20
N ILE A 24 10.26 -11.29 5.35
CA ILE A 24 10.55 -9.88 5.22
C ILE A 24 11.32 -9.41 6.46
N PRO A 25 12.50 -8.79 6.29
CA PRO A 25 13.24 -8.22 7.41
C PRO A 25 12.37 -7.27 8.24
N LEU A 26 12.50 -7.33 9.54
CA LEU A 26 11.76 -6.54 10.53
C LEU A 26 10.34 -7.03 10.86
N THR A 27 9.65 -7.81 10.02
CA THR A 27 8.26 -8.24 10.28
C THR A 27 8.07 -8.82 11.68
N THR A 28 8.92 -9.75 12.10
CA THR A 28 8.81 -10.36 13.44
C THR A 28 9.14 -9.38 14.56
N GLY A 29 10.02 -8.41 14.33
CA GLY A 29 10.32 -7.34 15.29
C GLY A 29 9.15 -6.37 15.49
N GLU A 30 8.36 -6.19 14.45
CA GLU A 30 7.18 -5.31 14.46
C GLU A 30 5.98 -5.92 15.20
N PHE A 31 5.99 -7.22 15.53
CA PHE A 31 4.88 -7.86 16.26
C PHE A 31 4.63 -7.26 17.65
N GLN A 32 5.64 -6.66 18.26
CA GLN A 32 5.47 -5.98 19.54
C GLN A 32 4.69 -4.67 19.42
N GLU A 33 4.80 -4.02 18.27
CA GLU A 33 4.14 -2.74 18.00
C GLU A 33 2.76 -2.92 17.36
N TRP A 34 2.67 -3.78 16.34
CA TRP A 34 1.46 -3.96 15.54
C TRP A 34 0.58 -5.13 16.01
N GLY A 35 1.15 -6.05 16.80
CA GLY A 35 0.55 -7.34 17.13
C GLY A 35 0.95 -8.46 16.17
N ASN A 36 0.75 -9.70 16.61
CA ASN A 36 1.05 -10.87 15.81
C ASN A 36 -0.20 -11.30 15.02
N PRO A 37 -0.21 -11.21 13.67
CA PRO A 37 -1.39 -11.55 12.86
C PRO A 37 -1.72 -13.06 12.86
N LYS A 38 -0.89 -13.91 13.46
CA LYS A 38 -1.24 -15.33 13.71
C LYS A 38 -2.27 -15.48 14.82
N ASP A 39 -2.41 -14.48 15.67
CA ASP A 39 -3.47 -14.40 16.67
C ASP A 39 -4.70 -13.76 16.03
N LYS A 40 -5.85 -14.41 16.17
CA LYS A 40 -7.09 -14.01 15.51
C LYS A 40 -7.49 -12.55 15.80
N GLU A 41 -7.33 -12.11 17.04
CA GLU A 41 -7.67 -10.75 17.47
C GLU A 41 -6.87 -9.69 16.70
N TYR A 42 -5.54 -9.87 16.59
CA TYR A 42 -4.67 -8.97 15.86
C TYR A 42 -4.89 -9.04 14.35
N TYR A 43 -5.14 -10.24 13.82
CA TYR A 43 -5.50 -10.42 12.42
C TYR A 43 -6.74 -9.63 12.03
N GLU A 44 -7.83 -9.79 12.80
CA GLU A 44 -9.10 -9.10 12.56
C GLU A 44 -8.94 -7.57 12.71
N TYR A 45 -8.14 -7.13 13.68
CA TYR A 45 -7.83 -5.72 13.86
C TYR A 45 -7.04 -5.15 12.67
N MET A 46 -5.95 -5.81 12.23
CA MET A 46 -5.18 -5.38 11.06
C MET A 46 -6.03 -5.36 9.79
N LEU A 47 -6.86 -6.37 9.59
CA LEU A 47 -7.78 -6.45 8.45
C LEU A 47 -8.74 -5.26 8.42
N SER A 48 -9.17 -4.76 9.56
CA SER A 48 -10.13 -3.65 9.65
C SER A 48 -9.59 -2.33 9.12
N TYR A 49 -8.27 -2.11 9.11
CA TYR A 49 -7.66 -0.88 8.65
C TYR A 49 -6.69 -1.04 7.47
N SER A 50 -6.36 -2.26 7.05
CA SER A 50 -5.47 -2.52 5.91
C SER A 50 -6.02 -1.89 4.62
N PRO A 51 -5.33 -0.92 4.02
CA PRO A 51 -5.86 -0.22 2.85
C PRO A 51 -6.15 -1.11 1.65
N TYR A 52 -5.32 -2.13 1.42
CA TYR A 52 -5.51 -3.09 0.34
C TYR A 52 -6.80 -3.91 0.52
N ASP A 53 -7.05 -4.35 1.74
CA ASP A 53 -8.18 -5.22 2.04
C ASP A 53 -9.52 -4.45 2.02
N ASN A 54 -9.48 -3.15 2.32
CA ASN A 54 -10.64 -2.29 2.42
C ASN A 54 -10.90 -1.42 1.17
N VAL A 55 -10.35 -1.80 0.02
CA VAL A 55 -10.72 -1.13 -1.25
C VAL A 55 -12.15 -1.49 -1.62
N GLU A 56 -12.97 -0.48 -1.80
CA GLU A 56 -14.40 -0.59 -2.14
C GLU A 56 -14.68 -0.02 -3.53
N ALA A 57 -15.83 -0.38 -4.09
CA ALA A 57 -16.33 0.21 -5.33
C ALA A 57 -16.88 1.62 -5.05
N LYS A 58 -16.01 2.63 -5.13
CA LYS A 58 -16.36 4.03 -4.89
C LYS A 58 -15.51 4.99 -5.73
N ASP A 59 -15.85 6.26 -5.68
CA ASP A 59 -15.03 7.30 -6.26
C ASP A 59 -13.79 7.58 -5.38
N TYR A 60 -12.62 7.56 -6.00
CA TYR A 60 -11.35 7.86 -5.34
C TYR A 60 -10.74 9.13 -5.94
N PRO A 61 -10.06 9.95 -5.14
CA PRO A 61 -9.31 11.09 -5.65
C PRO A 61 -8.19 10.67 -6.61
N ASN A 62 -7.57 11.63 -7.29
CA ASN A 62 -6.38 11.34 -8.07
C ASN A 62 -5.25 10.90 -7.14
N LEU A 63 -4.62 9.76 -7.46
CA LEU A 63 -3.56 9.17 -6.65
C LEU A 63 -2.28 9.05 -7.47
N LEU A 64 -1.17 9.60 -6.96
CA LEU A 64 0.17 9.30 -7.41
C LEU A 64 0.86 8.41 -6.38
N ILE A 65 1.17 7.19 -6.78
CA ILE A 65 1.80 6.21 -5.91
C ILE A 65 3.19 5.90 -6.44
N THR A 66 4.20 5.99 -5.58
CA THR A 66 5.59 5.68 -5.90
C THR A 66 6.12 4.57 -5.01
N SER A 67 7.05 3.76 -5.53
CA SER A 67 7.67 2.66 -4.79
C SER A 67 9.08 2.40 -5.32
N GLY A 68 9.91 1.75 -4.52
CA GLY A 68 11.26 1.31 -4.89
C GLY A 68 11.28 -0.17 -5.21
N LEU A 69 11.87 -0.56 -6.36
CA LEU A 69 11.97 -1.98 -6.75
C LEU A 69 12.81 -2.81 -5.76
N HIS A 70 13.77 -2.17 -5.12
CA HIS A 70 14.71 -2.80 -4.19
C HIS A 70 14.50 -2.33 -2.73
N ASP A 71 13.30 -1.85 -2.42
CA ASP A 71 12.97 -1.48 -1.07
C ASP A 71 12.87 -2.74 -0.20
N SER A 72 13.64 -2.78 0.88
CA SER A 72 13.70 -3.94 1.78
C SER A 72 12.67 -3.91 2.91
N GLN A 73 11.98 -2.78 3.09
CA GLN A 73 11.01 -2.58 4.17
C GLN A 73 9.57 -2.65 3.64
N VAL A 74 9.26 -1.86 2.62
CA VAL A 74 7.96 -1.90 1.96
C VAL A 74 8.13 -2.47 0.57
N GLN A 75 7.72 -3.70 0.39
CA GLN A 75 7.90 -4.44 -0.85
C GLN A 75 7.13 -3.79 -1.99
N TYR A 76 7.77 -3.67 -3.18
CA TYR A 76 7.20 -2.97 -4.33
C TYR A 76 5.84 -3.53 -4.80
N TRP A 77 5.57 -4.80 -4.54
CA TRP A 77 4.31 -5.44 -4.93
C TRP A 77 3.11 -4.98 -4.10
N GLU A 78 3.30 -4.52 -2.86
CA GLU A 78 2.21 -3.99 -2.04
C GLU A 78 1.46 -2.85 -2.72
N PRO A 79 2.12 -1.70 -2.99
CA PRO A 79 1.45 -0.61 -3.67
C PRO A 79 1.03 -0.97 -5.10
N THR A 80 1.74 -1.90 -5.76
CA THR A 80 1.37 -2.36 -7.11
C THR A 80 0.03 -3.10 -7.10
N LYS A 81 -0.16 -4.04 -6.18
CA LYS A 81 -1.44 -4.75 -6.01
C LYS A 81 -2.57 -3.79 -5.63
N TRP A 82 -2.29 -2.86 -4.74
CA TRP A 82 -3.26 -1.87 -4.30
C TRP A 82 -3.73 -0.99 -5.46
N VAL A 83 -2.83 -0.49 -6.29
CA VAL A 83 -3.17 0.27 -7.51
C VAL A 83 -4.01 -0.56 -8.47
N ALA A 84 -3.67 -1.83 -8.66
CA ALA A 84 -4.44 -2.72 -9.53
C ALA A 84 -5.89 -2.87 -9.03
N LYS A 85 -6.08 -3.13 -7.74
CA LYS A 85 -7.39 -3.27 -7.10
C LYS A 85 -8.19 -1.95 -7.13
N LEU A 86 -7.55 -0.82 -6.88
CA LEU A 86 -8.17 0.50 -7.01
C LEU A 86 -8.67 0.76 -8.44
N ARG A 87 -7.88 0.40 -9.46
CA ARG A 87 -8.28 0.56 -10.86
C ARG A 87 -9.45 -0.31 -11.25
N GLU A 88 -9.53 -1.52 -10.71
CA GLU A 88 -10.62 -2.44 -10.96
C GLU A 88 -11.93 -1.96 -10.32
N LEU A 89 -11.87 -1.47 -9.09
CA LEU A 89 -13.05 -1.14 -8.28
C LEU A 89 -13.48 0.33 -8.37
N LYS A 90 -12.62 1.21 -8.86
CA LYS A 90 -12.94 2.63 -8.99
C LYS A 90 -14.15 2.86 -9.89
N THR A 91 -15.13 3.60 -9.39
CA THR A 91 -16.37 3.94 -10.12
C THR A 91 -16.31 5.28 -10.85
N SER A 92 -15.34 6.15 -10.57
CA SER A 92 -15.20 7.44 -11.21
C SER A 92 -14.79 7.29 -12.68
N ILE A 93 -15.58 7.87 -13.58
CA ILE A 93 -15.29 7.99 -15.03
C ILE A 93 -14.36 9.20 -15.29
N SER A 94 -13.55 9.59 -14.35
CA SER A 94 -12.63 10.71 -14.56
C SER A 94 -11.65 10.34 -15.68
N PRO A 95 -11.59 11.10 -16.78
CA PRO A 95 -10.68 10.85 -17.90
C PRO A 95 -9.21 11.12 -17.53
N HIS A 96 -8.96 11.53 -16.32
CA HIS A 96 -7.61 11.71 -15.84
C HIS A 96 -6.95 10.35 -15.68
N GLN A 97 -6.26 10.00 -16.74
CA GLN A 97 -5.34 8.92 -16.82
C GLN A 97 -4.58 8.80 -15.51
N TYR A 98 -4.76 7.68 -14.82
CA TYR A 98 -3.64 7.14 -14.08
C TYR A 98 -2.51 7.01 -15.10
N GLY A 99 -1.65 8.00 -15.12
CA GLY A 99 -0.47 7.92 -15.95
C GLY A 99 0.29 6.69 -15.50
N SER A 100 0.18 5.63 -16.26
CA SER A 100 1.13 4.52 -16.23
C SER A 100 2.45 5.06 -16.77
N ARG A 101 3.01 6.03 -16.10
CA ARG A 101 4.42 6.32 -16.30
C ARG A 101 5.16 5.25 -15.56
N THR A 102 5.60 4.29 -16.35
CA THR A 102 6.77 3.45 -16.11
C THR A 102 7.43 3.75 -14.77
N TRP A 103 7.37 2.77 -13.90
CA TRP A 103 8.17 2.64 -12.72
C TRP A 103 9.62 2.99 -13.03
N ARG A 104 9.98 4.24 -12.91
CA ARG A 104 11.39 4.61 -12.83
C ARG A 104 11.78 4.36 -11.39
N SER A 105 12.68 3.43 -11.18
CA SER A 105 13.41 3.29 -9.94
C SER A 105 14.04 4.64 -9.62
N PHE A 106 13.44 5.39 -8.73
CA PHE A 106 14.18 6.46 -8.07
C PHE A 106 15.15 5.73 -7.14
N GLY A 107 16.44 5.94 -7.36
CA GLY A 107 17.47 5.48 -6.42
C GLY A 107 17.18 6.01 -5.01
N PRO A 108 17.86 5.48 -3.98
CA PRO A 108 17.58 5.86 -2.60
C PRO A 108 17.66 7.38 -2.48
N ILE A 109 16.55 7.99 -2.05
CA ILE A 109 16.55 9.39 -1.64
C ILE A 109 17.39 9.44 -0.38
N GLN A 110 18.63 9.88 -0.50
CA GLN A 110 19.43 10.22 0.65
C GLN A 110 18.87 11.53 1.20
N PHE A 111 18.27 11.45 2.37
CA PHE A 111 18.01 12.64 3.17
C PHE A 111 19.34 13.11 3.77
N PRO A 112 19.60 14.43 3.79
CA PRO A 112 20.78 14.98 4.42
C PRO A 112 20.76 14.78 5.94
#